data_f5c416d71b1474bf01d44665341e5e9f
#
_entry.id   f5c416d71b1474bf01d44665341e5e9f
#
_cell.length_a   1.000
_cell.length_b   1.000
_cell.length_c   1.000
_cell.angle_alpha   90.00
_cell.angle_beta   90.00
_cell.angle_gamma   90.00
#
_symmetry.space_group_name_H-M   'P 1'
#
loop_
_entity.id
_entity.type
_entity.pdbx_description
1 polymer ?
#
loop_
_entity_poly.entity_id
_entity_poly.type
_entity_poly.pdbx_seq_one_letter_code
_entity_poly.pdbx_strand_id
1 'polypeptide(L)'
;MKALLFLFIAATPALGVLAETDFIRDSAAPGNMRFAWIHGSKSAKANEDVRIQVHRYNEHTYMLRQNPAVHWEAPFMYLLFGNKEALLIDAGATEEPQYFPLYETVSKVIKRWEQANLIELDKITVLPLGSEPSQIGGLEQFRGIAKVEVKENYQLAQKIDTSGLDLGDRVLTIIGTPGLNENGKTIYDPWTDILFTSTSFYPGR
;
A
#
# COMPACT_ATOMS: atom_id res chain seq x y z
N MET A 1 35.62 30.21 -52.81
CA MET A 1 35.50 29.27 -51.68
C MET A 1 34.35 29.78 -50.79
N LYS A 2 33.21 29.10 -50.80
CA LYS A 2 32.05 29.37 -49.91
C LYS A 2 32.11 28.41 -48.73
N ALA A 3 32.34 28.98 -47.54
CA ALA A 3 32.33 28.19 -46.32
C ALA A 3 30.84 27.92 -45.92
N LEU A 4 30.50 26.68 -45.81
CA LEU A 4 29.17 26.22 -45.38
C LEU A 4 29.23 26.07 -43.84
N LEU A 5 28.51 26.95 -43.12
CA LEU A 5 28.43 26.89 -41.67
C LEU A 5 27.33 25.90 -41.30
N PHE A 6 27.68 24.74 -40.74
CA PHE A 6 26.73 23.78 -40.17
C PHE A 6 26.39 24.22 -38.76
N LEU A 7 25.15 24.66 -38.59
CA LEU A 7 24.57 24.94 -37.28
C LEU A 7 24.06 23.60 -36.67
N PHE A 8 24.80 23.05 -35.69
CA PHE A 8 24.35 21.93 -34.90
C PHE A 8 23.36 22.43 -33.84
N ILE A 9 22.07 22.21 -34.06
CA ILE A 9 21.05 22.38 -33.02
C ILE A 9 21.11 21.13 -32.15
N ALA A 10 21.72 21.24 -30.97
CA ALA A 10 21.64 20.21 -29.94
C ALA A 10 20.21 20.23 -29.40
N ALA A 11 19.40 19.24 -29.77
CA ALA A 11 18.12 18.99 -29.12
C ALA A 11 18.43 18.44 -27.72
N THR A 12 18.28 19.27 -26.69
CA THR A 12 18.21 18.80 -25.30
C THR A 12 16.95 17.95 -25.17
N PRO A 13 17.05 16.67 -24.72
CA PRO A 13 15.86 15.92 -24.37
C PRO A 13 15.16 16.69 -23.25
N ALA A 14 13.92 17.12 -23.48
CA ALA A 14 13.06 17.56 -22.39
C ALA A 14 12.89 16.34 -21.48
N LEU A 15 13.53 16.34 -20.29
CA LEU A 15 13.13 15.44 -19.22
C LEU A 15 11.66 15.77 -18.94
N GLY A 16 10.76 14.90 -19.39
CA GLY A 16 9.37 14.98 -19.01
C GLY A 16 9.32 14.76 -17.49
N VAL A 17 9.12 15.83 -16.75
CA VAL A 17 8.63 15.72 -15.38
C VAL A 17 7.24 15.11 -15.53
N LEU A 18 7.08 13.84 -15.10
CA LEU A 18 5.74 13.27 -14.98
C LEU A 18 5.02 14.15 -13.98
N ALA A 19 3.84 14.65 -14.35
CA ALA A 19 3.04 15.49 -13.49
C ALA A 19 2.60 14.68 -12.28
N GLU A 20 2.66 15.27 -11.09
CA GLU A 20 2.04 14.73 -9.90
C GLU A 20 0.56 14.43 -10.20
N THR A 21 0.05 13.34 -9.60
CA THR A 21 -1.37 12.99 -9.73
C THR A 21 -2.21 13.95 -8.92
N ASP A 22 -3.18 14.60 -9.53
CA ASP A 22 -4.17 15.44 -8.82
C ASP A 22 -5.26 14.53 -8.21
N PHE A 23 -5.01 14.01 -7.03
CA PHE A 23 -5.93 13.14 -6.31
C PHE A 23 -7.24 13.81 -5.89
N ILE A 24 -7.37 15.12 -6.07
CA ILE A 24 -8.57 15.89 -5.73
C ILE A 24 -9.48 16.05 -6.96
N ARG A 25 -8.90 16.28 -8.14
CA ARG A 25 -9.63 16.61 -9.37
C ARG A 25 -9.68 15.46 -10.36
N ASP A 26 -8.60 14.68 -10.42
CA ASP A 26 -8.53 13.56 -11.33
C ASP A 26 -9.38 12.41 -10.83
N SER A 27 -10.19 11.84 -11.71
CA SER A 27 -10.89 10.58 -11.40
C SER A 27 -9.87 9.47 -11.19
N ALA A 28 -10.13 8.60 -10.21
CA ALA A 28 -9.32 7.42 -10.01
C ALA A 28 -9.27 6.58 -11.28
N ALA A 29 -8.07 6.10 -11.63
CA ALA A 29 -7.94 5.10 -12.68
C ALA A 29 -8.79 3.89 -12.34
N PRO A 30 -9.53 3.31 -13.31
CA PRO A 30 -10.36 2.15 -13.07
C PRO A 30 -9.58 1.03 -12.39
N GLY A 31 -10.11 0.51 -11.29
CA GLY A 31 -9.50 -0.59 -10.59
C GLY A 31 -9.77 -1.93 -11.26
N ASN A 32 -8.80 -2.83 -11.20
CA ASN A 32 -8.96 -4.18 -11.71
C ASN A 32 -9.21 -5.17 -10.58
N MET A 33 -10.45 -5.68 -10.49
CA MET A 33 -10.84 -6.76 -9.57
C MET A 33 -11.00 -8.12 -10.27
N ARG A 34 -10.74 -8.18 -11.59
CA ARG A 34 -10.79 -9.45 -12.33
C ARG A 34 -9.48 -10.21 -12.15
N PHE A 35 -9.38 -10.86 -11.01
CA PHE A 35 -8.13 -11.47 -10.57
C PHE A 35 -8.42 -12.70 -9.70
N ALA A 36 -7.67 -13.77 -9.89
CA ALA A 36 -7.78 -14.96 -9.06
C ALA A 36 -6.85 -14.85 -7.85
N TRP A 37 -7.44 -14.82 -6.66
CA TRP A 37 -6.69 -14.87 -5.42
C TRP A 37 -6.18 -16.27 -5.14
N ILE A 38 -4.94 -16.36 -4.61
CA ILE A 38 -4.45 -17.62 -4.04
C ILE A 38 -5.42 -18.08 -2.95
N HIS A 39 -5.82 -19.33 -3.00
CA HIS A 39 -6.77 -19.92 -2.06
C HIS A 39 -6.20 -21.15 -1.33
N GLY A 40 -4.88 -21.32 -1.47
CA GLY A 40 -4.13 -22.36 -0.78
C GLY A 40 -4.14 -23.70 -1.52
N SER A 41 -3.42 -24.62 -0.93
CA SER A 41 -3.23 -25.98 -1.39
C SER A 41 -3.78 -26.97 -0.37
N LYS A 42 -3.94 -28.24 -0.73
CA LYS A 42 -4.39 -29.32 0.18
C LYS A 42 -3.50 -29.45 1.42
N SER A 43 -2.24 -29.07 1.33
CA SER A 43 -1.32 -28.98 2.47
C SER A 43 -0.26 -27.93 2.21
N ALA A 44 0.35 -27.39 3.29
CA ALA A 44 1.45 -26.44 3.18
C ALA A 44 2.65 -26.99 2.40
N LYS A 45 2.89 -28.31 2.48
CA LYS A 45 3.98 -28.99 1.74
C LYS A 45 3.73 -29.08 0.23
N ALA A 46 2.47 -29.04 -0.20
CA ALA A 46 2.06 -29.08 -1.61
C ALA A 46 1.81 -27.66 -2.17
N ASN A 47 2.15 -26.62 -1.42
CA ASN A 47 1.97 -25.25 -1.84
C ASN A 47 3.06 -24.83 -2.84
N GLU A 48 2.64 -24.41 -4.03
CA GLU A 48 3.49 -23.86 -5.09
C GLU A 48 3.28 -22.34 -5.26
N ASP A 49 2.28 -21.78 -4.57
CA ASP A 49 1.97 -20.35 -4.65
C ASP A 49 3.00 -19.49 -3.92
N VAL A 50 3.11 -18.22 -4.33
CA VAL A 50 3.95 -17.23 -3.67
C VAL A 50 3.52 -17.00 -2.23
N ARG A 51 4.46 -16.62 -1.36
CA ARG A 51 4.17 -16.36 0.08
C ARG A 51 3.27 -15.15 0.29
N ILE A 52 3.42 -14.14 -0.58
CA ILE A 52 2.60 -12.94 -0.61
C ILE A 52 2.22 -12.69 -2.06
N GLN A 53 0.93 -12.73 -2.35
CA GLN A 53 0.41 -12.36 -3.65
C GLN A 53 0.22 -10.85 -3.70
N VAL A 54 0.75 -10.20 -4.72
CA VAL A 54 0.63 -8.77 -4.95
C VAL A 54 -0.24 -8.54 -6.18
N HIS A 55 -1.31 -7.80 -6.02
CA HIS A 55 -2.21 -7.39 -7.07
C HIS A 55 -2.21 -5.87 -7.20
N ARG A 56 -1.96 -5.37 -8.41
CA ARG A 56 -2.08 -3.96 -8.74
C ARG A 56 -3.55 -3.67 -9.08
N TYR A 57 -4.26 -3.05 -8.14
CA TYR A 57 -5.65 -2.64 -8.36
C TYR A 57 -5.73 -1.51 -9.39
N ASN A 58 -4.96 -0.44 -9.18
CA ASN A 58 -4.71 0.64 -10.13
C ASN A 58 -3.26 1.14 -10.00
N GLU A 59 -2.93 2.28 -10.58
CA GLU A 59 -1.55 2.81 -10.59
C GLU A 59 -1.02 3.15 -9.20
N HIS A 60 -1.89 3.55 -8.29
CA HIS A 60 -1.55 4.06 -6.97
C HIS A 60 -2.13 3.22 -5.82
N THR A 61 -2.68 2.04 -6.12
CA THR A 61 -3.31 1.16 -5.12
C THR A 61 -2.97 -0.29 -5.40
N TYR A 62 -2.38 -0.96 -4.40
CA TYR A 62 -2.02 -2.37 -4.46
C TYR A 62 -2.68 -3.14 -3.33
N MET A 63 -3.10 -4.35 -3.62
CA MET A 63 -3.64 -5.31 -2.67
C MET A 63 -2.65 -6.44 -2.51
N LEU A 64 -2.31 -6.77 -1.27
CA LEU A 64 -1.42 -7.88 -0.93
C LEU A 64 -2.22 -8.91 -0.17
N ARG A 65 -2.01 -10.19 -0.46
CA ARG A 65 -2.62 -11.29 0.28
C ARG A 65 -1.56 -12.24 0.79
N GLN A 66 -1.60 -12.51 2.08
CA GLN A 66 -0.77 -13.54 2.69
C GLN A 66 -1.23 -14.93 2.21
N ASN A 67 -0.27 -15.82 1.94
CA ASN A 67 -0.60 -17.17 1.49
C ASN A 67 -1.25 -17.99 2.61
N PRO A 68 -2.38 -18.66 2.37
CA PRO A 68 -3.00 -19.57 3.34
C PRO A 68 -2.11 -20.71 3.83
N ALA A 69 -1.08 -21.08 3.07
CA ALA A 69 -0.09 -22.06 3.52
C ALA A 69 0.92 -21.49 4.53
N VAL A 70 1.05 -20.15 4.63
CA VAL A 70 1.85 -19.47 5.65
C VAL A 70 1.02 -19.22 6.91
N HIS A 71 -0.20 -18.70 6.75
CA HIS A 71 -1.12 -18.49 7.86
C HIS A 71 -2.57 -18.70 7.40
N TRP A 72 -3.35 -19.44 8.17
CA TRP A 72 -4.71 -19.88 7.81
C TRP A 72 -5.72 -18.73 7.58
N GLU A 73 -5.55 -17.59 8.27
CA GLU A 73 -6.39 -16.41 8.07
C GLU A 73 -6.12 -15.73 6.73
N ALA A 74 -4.92 -15.89 6.18
CA ALA A 74 -4.53 -15.32 4.89
C ALA A 74 -4.98 -13.85 4.71
N PRO A 75 -4.63 -12.95 5.66
CA PRO A 75 -5.15 -11.59 5.66
C PRO A 75 -4.72 -10.81 4.43
N PHE A 76 -5.55 -9.82 4.11
CA PHE A 76 -5.22 -8.82 3.11
C PHE A 76 -4.52 -7.63 3.76
N MET A 77 -3.60 -7.04 3.02
CA MET A 77 -2.94 -5.78 3.33
C MET A 77 -3.04 -4.89 2.10
N TYR A 78 -2.96 -3.58 2.29
CA TYR A 78 -3.14 -2.64 1.18
C TYR A 78 -2.01 -1.62 1.18
N LEU A 79 -1.45 -1.33 0.01
CA LEU A 79 -0.40 -0.34 -0.16
C LEU A 79 -0.93 0.78 -1.07
N LEU A 80 -1.05 1.97 -0.50
CA LEU A 80 -1.60 3.16 -1.14
C LEU A 80 -0.48 4.17 -1.34
N PHE A 81 -0.44 4.80 -2.51
CA PHE A 81 0.52 5.84 -2.85
C PHE A 81 -0.17 7.19 -3.04
N GLY A 82 0.39 8.23 -2.45
CA GLY A 82 0.19 9.62 -2.81
C GLY A 82 1.43 10.18 -3.49
N ASN A 83 1.50 11.50 -3.66
CA ASN A 83 2.64 12.15 -4.33
C ASN A 83 3.91 12.23 -3.46
N LYS A 84 3.79 12.06 -2.13
CA LYS A 84 4.91 12.19 -1.18
C LYS A 84 5.12 10.99 -0.29
N GLU A 85 4.05 10.31 0.06
CA GLU A 85 4.08 9.22 1.03
C GLU A 85 3.34 7.99 0.52
N ALA A 86 3.73 6.82 1.05
CA ALA A 86 2.96 5.60 0.91
C ALA A 86 2.42 5.15 2.27
N LEU A 87 1.24 4.52 2.24
CA LEU A 87 0.61 3.91 3.40
C LEU A 87 0.49 2.40 3.18
N LEU A 88 1.05 1.63 4.09
CA LEU A 88 0.74 0.21 4.22
C LEU A 88 -0.33 0.04 5.32
N ILE A 89 -1.49 -0.47 4.94
CA ILE A 89 -2.59 -0.82 5.84
C ILE A 89 -2.44 -2.28 6.22
N ASP A 90 -2.34 -2.54 7.52
CA ASP A 90 -2.09 -3.84 8.15
C ASP A 90 -0.74 -4.48 7.73
N ALA A 91 -0.27 -5.41 8.54
CA ALA A 91 1.04 -6.05 8.37
C ALA A 91 0.98 -7.60 8.38
N GLY A 92 -0.19 -8.17 8.13
CA GLY A 92 -0.34 -9.62 8.05
C GLY A 92 -0.21 -10.34 9.40
N ALA A 93 -0.18 -11.67 9.36
CA ALA A 93 -0.33 -12.54 10.51
C ALA A 93 0.95 -13.34 10.88
N THR A 94 2.10 -13.00 10.32
CA THR A 94 3.35 -13.77 10.55
C THR A 94 4.53 -12.82 10.71
N GLU A 95 5.30 -13.01 11.76
CA GLU A 95 6.43 -12.18 12.14
C GLU A 95 7.69 -12.48 11.31
N GLU A 96 8.00 -13.75 11.12
CA GLU A 96 9.27 -14.22 10.60
C GLU A 96 9.43 -13.93 9.09
N PRO A 97 10.43 -13.13 8.70
CA PRO A 97 10.64 -12.74 7.30
C PRO A 97 10.94 -13.95 6.38
N GLN A 98 11.52 -15.01 6.93
CA GLN A 98 11.83 -16.23 6.16
C GLN A 98 10.57 -16.92 5.62
N TYR A 99 9.43 -16.80 6.33
CA TYR A 99 8.14 -17.35 5.93
C TYR A 99 7.22 -16.32 5.30
N PHE A 100 7.36 -15.07 5.73
CA PHE A 100 6.51 -13.95 5.30
C PHE A 100 7.34 -12.68 5.05
N PRO A 101 8.04 -12.56 3.91
CA PRO A 101 8.96 -11.46 3.60
C PRO A 101 8.18 -10.19 3.22
N LEU A 102 7.43 -9.61 4.18
CA LEU A 102 6.52 -8.51 3.90
C LEU A 102 7.28 -7.23 3.53
N TYR A 103 8.28 -6.85 4.35
CA TYR A 103 9.09 -5.66 4.07
C TYR A 103 9.78 -5.73 2.70
N GLU A 104 10.39 -6.88 2.38
CA GLU A 104 11.04 -7.06 1.08
C GLU A 104 10.06 -6.93 -0.08
N THR A 105 8.86 -7.52 0.07
CA THR A 105 7.80 -7.47 -0.94
C THR A 105 7.31 -6.04 -1.14
N VAL A 106 6.99 -5.33 -0.05
CA VAL A 106 6.53 -3.93 -0.08
C VAL A 106 7.61 -3.02 -0.68
N SER A 107 8.86 -3.17 -0.27
CA SER A 107 9.99 -2.39 -0.78
C SER A 107 10.19 -2.56 -2.30
N LYS A 108 9.98 -3.79 -2.82
CA LYS A 108 10.05 -4.04 -4.27
C LYS A 108 8.92 -3.34 -5.02
N VAL A 109 7.71 -3.30 -4.45
CA VAL A 109 6.58 -2.58 -5.05
C VAL A 109 6.85 -1.08 -5.05
N ILE A 110 7.29 -0.52 -3.93
CA ILE A 110 7.62 0.90 -3.79
C ILE A 110 8.69 1.32 -4.80
N LYS A 111 9.81 0.61 -4.87
CA LYS A 111 10.87 0.93 -5.84
C LYS A 111 10.38 0.93 -7.30
N ARG A 112 9.52 -0.01 -7.66
CA ARG A 112 8.94 -0.06 -9.01
C ARG A 112 8.00 1.11 -9.26
N TRP A 113 7.22 1.48 -8.25
CA TRP A 113 6.30 2.60 -8.33
C TRP A 113 7.07 3.93 -8.45
N GLU A 114 8.09 4.16 -7.63
CA GLU A 114 8.96 5.34 -7.68
C GLU A 114 9.62 5.49 -9.06
N GLN A 115 10.16 4.38 -9.60
CA GLN A 115 10.77 4.37 -10.92
C GLN A 115 9.77 4.68 -12.05
N ALA A 116 8.56 4.13 -11.95
CA ALA A 116 7.52 4.34 -12.97
C ALA A 116 6.96 5.77 -12.97
N ASN A 117 6.89 6.40 -11.79
CA ASN A 117 6.32 7.73 -11.62
C ASN A 117 7.39 8.83 -11.54
N LEU A 118 8.68 8.49 -11.51
CA LEU A 118 9.81 9.42 -11.32
C LEU A 118 9.65 10.27 -10.04
N ILE A 119 9.08 9.68 -8.99
CA ILE A 119 8.87 10.27 -7.67
C ILE A 119 9.70 9.48 -6.67
N GLU A 120 10.37 10.16 -5.76
CA GLU A 120 10.97 9.58 -4.56
C GLU A 120 10.08 9.89 -3.36
N LEU A 121 9.63 8.86 -2.65
CA LEU A 121 8.79 9.03 -1.47
C LEU A 121 9.58 9.58 -0.29
N ASP A 122 8.99 10.53 0.42
CA ASP A 122 9.55 11.11 1.64
C ASP A 122 9.43 10.13 2.81
N LYS A 123 8.30 9.39 2.87
CA LYS A 123 7.98 8.53 4.01
C LYS A 123 7.07 7.35 3.60
N ILE A 124 7.19 6.27 4.35
CA ILE A 124 6.32 5.11 4.31
C ILE A 124 5.69 4.97 5.69
N THR A 125 4.37 5.06 5.77
CA THR A 125 3.63 4.85 7.01
C THR A 125 3.07 3.42 7.02
N VAL A 126 3.28 2.69 8.11
CA VAL A 126 2.65 1.38 8.36
C VAL A 126 1.62 1.56 9.46
N LEU A 127 0.34 1.38 9.14
CA LEU A 127 -0.77 1.63 10.04
C LEU A 127 -1.68 0.39 10.13
N PRO A 128 -1.60 -0.38 11.23
CA PRO A 128 -2.59 -1.40 11.51
C PRO A 128 -3.93 -0.76 11.91
N LEU A 129 -5.02 -1.31 11.39
CA LEU A 129 -6.37 -0.81 11.69
C LEU A 129 -6.89 -1.32 13.04
N GLY A 130 -6.20 -2.25 13.66
CA GLY A 130 -6.48 -2.78 14.97
C GLY A 130 -5.25 -3.45 15.58
N SER A 131 -5.43 -4.28 16.60
CA SER A 131 -4.37 -4.98 17.32
C SER A 131 -4.46 -6.51 17.21
N GLU A 132 -5.25 -7.01 16.26
CA GLU A 132 -5.34 -8.44 16.03
C GLU A 132 -4.03 -8.99 15.43
N PRO A 133 -3.66 -10.25 15.75
CA PRO A 133 -2.45 -10.85 15.18
C PRO A 133 -2.36 -10.77 13.65
N SER A 134 -3.49 -10.86 12.98
CA SER A 134 -3.59 -10.76 11.52
C SER A 134 -3.35 -9.35 10.95
N GLN A 135 -3.26 -8.35 11.82
CA GLN A 135 -3.01 -6.95 11.45
C GLN A 135 -1.59 -6.50 11.78
N ILE A 136 -0.97 -7.10 12.80
CA ILE A 136 0.29 -6.62 13.38
C ILE A 136 1.46 -7.59 13.21
N GLY A 137 1.25 -8.81 12.72
CA GLY A 137 2.26 -9.87 12.74
C GLY A 137 3.59 -9.48 12.10
N GLY A 138 3.60 -8.81 10.97
CA GLY A 138 4.82 -8.41 10.28
C GLY A 138 5.37 -7.02 10.64
N LEU A 139 4.84 -6.32 11.65
CA LEU A 139 5.26 -4.95 11.99
C LEU A 139 6.74 -4.83 12.34
N GLU A 140 7.30 -5.82 13.02
CA GLU A 140 8.72 -5.80 13.43
C GLU A 140 9.67 -5.70 12.23
N GLN A 141 9.25 -6.17 11.05
CA GLN A 141 10.04 -6.07 9.83
C GLN A 141 10.23 -4.62 9.34
N PHE A 142 9.45 -3.68 9.85
CA PHE A 142 9.46 -2.27 9.44
C PHE A 142 10.12 -1.35 10.47
N ARG A 143 10.41 -1.84 11.69
CA ARG A 143 10.99 -1.01 12.75
C ARG A 143 12.44 -0.68 12.47
N GLY A 144 12.83 0.55 12.79
CA GLY A 144 14.22 1.03 12.64
C GLY A 144 14.67 1.23 11.19
N ILE A 145 13.78 1.12 10.22
CA ILE A 145 14.08 1.37 8.80
C ILE A 145 13.98 2.86 8.51
N ALA A 146 14.94 3.40 7.80
CA ALA A 146 14.93 4.81 7.39
C ALA A 146 13.70 5.13 6.52
N LYS A 147 13.11 6.30 6.74
CA LYS A 147 11.88 6.76 6.09
C LYS A 147 10.64 5.90 6.38
N VAL A 148 10.68 4.95 7.32
CA VAL A 148 9.51 4.15 7.71
C VAL A 148 9.04 4.56 9.10
N GLU A 149 7.74 4.88 9.20
CA GLU A 149 7.04 5.17 10.45
C GLU A 149 6.01 4.07 10.74
N VAL A 150 6.12 3.39 11.88
CA VAL A 150 5.13 2.40 12.34
C VAL A 150 4.19 3.05 13.33
N LYS A 151 2.90 3.16 12.98
CA LYS A 151 1.83 3.78 13.80
C LYS A 151 0.97 2.73 14.51
N GLU A 152 1.58 1.80 15.23
CA GLU A 152 0.89 0.69 15.90
C GLU A 152 -0.19 1.16 16.89
N ASN A 153 0.11 2.19 17.68
CA ASN A 153 -0.79 2.71 18.71
C ASN A 153 -1.49 4.00 18.28
N TYR A 154 -1.77 4.16 16.98
CA TYR A 154 -2.47 5.34 16.50
C TYR A 154 -3.88 5.41 17.08
N GLN A 155 -4.13 6.43 17.89
CA GLN A 155 -5.44 6.70 18.49
C GLN A 155 -6.09 7.91 17.82
N LEU A 156 -7.37 7.78 17.57
CA LEU A 156 -8.17 8.89 17.06
C LEU A 156 -8.57 9.81 18.21
N ALA A 157 -8.31 11.10 18.05
CA ALA A 157 -8.80 12.12 18.99
C ALA A 157 -10.33 12.27 18.93
N GLN A 158 -10.92 11.93 17.81
CA GLN A 158 -12.36 11.97 17.53
C GLN A 158 -12.79 10.71 16.81
N LYS A 159 -14.10 10.40 16.82
CA LYS A 159 -14.65 9.22 16.12
C LYS A 159 -14.35 9.21 14.62
N ILE A 160 -14.28 10.38 14.01
CA ILE A 160 -13.93 10.57 12.60
C ILE A 160 -12.82 11.62 12.54
N ASP A 161 -11.69 11.25 11.99
CA ASP A 161 -10.60 12.18 11.71
C ASP A 161 -10.69 12.62 10.23
N THR A 162 -11.35 13.75 10.02
CA THR A 162 -11.51 14.36 8.69
C THR A 162 -10.29 15.17 8.27
N SER A 163 -9.37 15.51 9.20
CA SER A 163 -8.06 16.05 8.80
C SER A 163 -7.24 15.00 8.07
N GLY A 164 -7.52 13.75 8.39
CA GLY A 164 -7.09 12.59 7.63
C GLY A 164 -5.59 12.31 7.67
N LEU A 165 -5.19 11.32 6.91
CA LEU A 165 -3.81 11.01 6.61
C LEU A 165 -3.51 11.48 5.19
N ASP A 166 -2.72 12.54 5.07
CA ASP A 166 -2.31 13.10 3.78
C ASP A 166 -1.04 12.39 3.29
N LEU A 167 -1.12 11.77 2.13
CA LEU A 167 -0.01 11.09 1.46
C LEU A 167 0.67 11.98 0.39
N GLY A 168 0.35 13.28 0.36
CA GLY A 168 0.66 14.21 -0.71
C GLY A 168 -0.48 14.26 -1.71
N ASP A 169 -1.43 15.16 -1.44
CA ASP A 169 -2.69 15.41 -2.14
C ASP A 169 -3.72 14.26 -2.12
N ARG A 170 -3.33 13.04 -1.75
CA ARG A 170 -4.26 11.94 -1.46
C ARG A 170 -4.56 11.90 0.03
N VAL A 171 -5.69 12.49 0.41
CA VAL A 171 -6.12 12.58 1.81
C VAL A 171 -7.11 11.47 2.14
N LEU A 172 -6.74 10.63 3.10
CA LEU A 172 -7.55 9.50 3.56
C LEU A 172 -8.29 9.87 4.85
N THR A 173 -9.57 9.54 4.94
CA THR A 173 -10.35 9.74 6.17
C THR A 173 -10.23 8.52 7.07
N ILE A 174 -9.87 8.73 8.35
CA ILE A 174 -9.80 7.66 9.34
C ILE A 174 -11.05 7.71 10.22
N ILE A 175 -11.73 6.58 10.32
CA ILE A 175 -12.99 6.42 11.03
C ILE A 175 -12.77 5.42 12.16
N GLY A 176 -13.09 5.81 13.41
CA GLY A 176 -13.10 4.89 14.54
C GLY A 176 -14.27 3.92 14.42
N THR A 177 -13.96 2.64 14.38
CA THR A 177 -14.95 1.55 14.30
C THR A 177 -14.73 0.56 15.46
N PRO A 178 -14.98 1.00 16.72
CA PRO A 178 -14.82 0.12 17.86
C PRO A 178 -15.78 -1.06 17.74
N GLY A 179 -15.28 -2.25 18.02
CA GLY A 179 -16.03 -3.50 17.94
C GLY A 179 -15.33 -4.56 18.77
N LEU A 180 -14.84 -5.62 18.14
CA LEU A 180 -13.99 -6.63 18.79
C LEU A 180 -12.71 -6.01 19.37
N ASN A 181 -12.23 -4.94 18.76
CA ASN A 181 -11.11 -4.13 19.20
C ASN A 181 -11.60 -2.71 19.51
N GLU A 182 -11.38 -2.22 20.75
CA GLU A 182 -11.79 -0.87 21.17
C GLU A 182 -11.13 0.23 20.32
N ASN A 183 -9.94 -0.02 19.81
CA ASN A 183 -9.16 0.88 18.96
C ASN A 183 -9.30 0.56 17.46
N GLY A 184 -10.31 -0.22 17.08
CA GLY A 184 -10.59 -0.57 15.69
C GLY A 184 -10.83 0.66 14.83
N LYS A 185 -10.23 0.66 13.63
CA LYS A 185 -10.30 1.76 12.66
C LYS A 185 -10.68 1.23 11.29
N THR A 186 -11.22 2.13 10.51
CA THR A 186 -11.53 1.94 9.09
C THR A 186 -10.98 3.15 8.34
N ILE A 187 -10.44 2.95 7.16
CA ILE A 187 -9.94 4.04 6.31
C ILE A 187 -10.83 4.14 5.08
N TYR A 188 -11.34 5.35 4.82
CA TYR A 188 -12.01 5.68 3.58
C TYR A 188 -11.06 6.49 2.68
N ASP A 189 -10.92 6.05 1.46
CA ASP A 189 -10.19 6.74 0.40
C ASP A 189 -11.17 7.40 -0.57
N PRO A 190 -11.35 8.72 -0.50
CA PRO A 190 -12.29 9.43 -1.36
C PRO A 190 -11.94 9.36 -2.85
N TRP A 191 -10.65 9.17 -3.18
CA TRP A 191 -10.21 9.11 -4.57
C TRP A 191 -10.65 7.84 -5.29
N THR A 192 -10.66 6.70 -4.58
CA THR A 192 -11.07 5.40 -5.16
C THR A 192 -12.47 4.97 -4.76
N ASP A 193 -13.13 5.67 -3.83
CA ASP A 193 -14.36 5.27 -3.15
C ASP A 193 -14.26 3.91 -2.42
N ILE A 194 -13.03 3.55 -1.97
CA ILE A 194 -12.78 2.30 -1.25
C ILE A 194 -12.79 2.53 0.25
N LEU A 195 -13.45 1.63 0.96
CA LEU A 195 -13.44 1.54 2.41
C LEU A 195 -12.59 0.33 2.85
N PHE A 196 -11.48 0.59 3.55
CA PHE A 196 -10.60 -0.43 4.09
C PHE A 196 -11.01 -0.73 5.53
N THR A 197 -11.65 -1.87 5.75
CA THR A 197 -12.32 -2.19 7.03
C THR A 197 -11.54 -3.18 7.90
N SER A 198 -10.52 -3.84 7.34
CA SER A 198 -9.78 -4.91 8.02
C SER A 198 -10.75 -5.92 8.68
N THR A 199 -10.59 -6.21 9.97
CA THR A 199 -11.46 -7.14 10.71
C THR A 199 -12.77 -6.51 11.20
N SER A 200 -12.96 -5.17 11.06
CA SER A 200 -14.18 -4.48 11.52
C SER A 200 -15.42 -4.86 10.70
N PHE A 201 -15.23 -5.34 9.49
CA PHE A 201 -16.31 -5.79 8.62
C PHE A 201 -15.92 -7.12 7.96
N TYR A 202 -16.26 -8.21 8.62
CA TYR A 202 -16.04 -9.56 8.09
C TYR A 202 -17.31 -10.02 7.36
N PRO A 203 -17.26 -10.32 6.06
CA PRO A 203 -18.39 -10.99 5.43
C PRO A 203 -18.56 -12.34 6.15
N GLY A 204 -19.75 -12.57 6.72
CA GLY A 204 -20.02 -13.77 7.49
C GLY A 204 -19.62 -15.06 6.75
N ARG A 205 -19.23 -16.06 7.51
CA ARG A 205 -18.96 -17.42 7.02
C ARG A 205 -20.23 -18.14 6.70
#